data_0b409008c81d838fa14b5c1a8aceb834
#
_entry.id   0b409008c81d838fa14b5c1a8aceb834
#
_cell.length_a   1.000
_cell.length_b   1.000
_cell.length_c   1.000
_cell.angle_alpha   90.00
_cell.angle_beta   90.00
_cell.angle_gamma   90.00
#
_symmetry.space_group_name_H-M   'P 1'
#
loop_
_entity.id
_entity.type
_entity.pdbx_description
1 polymer ?
#
loop_
_entity_poly.entity_id
_entity_poly.type
_entity_poly.pdbx_seq_one_letter_code
_entity_poly.pdbx_strand_id
1 'polypeptide(L)'
;MRKVMLTGDRPTGRLHVGHYVGSLRRRVELQNSGEFDKIFIMIADAQALTDNADNPEKVRQNIIEVALDYLSVGIDPAKSNIFIQSQISQLTELTFYYMNLVTVSRLQRNPTVKSEIQMRNFEASIPVGFFCYPISQAADITAFKATTVPAGEDQEPMIEQTREIVRKFNSVYGDCLLYTSPSPRDRQKSR
;
A
#
# COMPACT_ATOMS: atom_id res chain seq x y z
N MET A 1 16.10 -10.92 12.35
CA MET A 1 14.87 -10.95 11.52
C MET A 1 15.16 -10.18 10.24
N ARG A 2 14.76 -10.68 9.07
CA ARG A 2 15.03 -10.01 7.80
C ARG A 2 14.24 -8.70 7.74
N LYS A 3 14.91 -7.58 7.44
CA LYS A 3 14.26 -6.27 7.28
C LYS A 3 13.77 -6.10 5.85
N VAL A 4 12.46 -5.98 5.68
CA VAL A 4 11.82 -5.83 4.37
C VAL A 4 11.03 -4.53 4.34
N MET A 5 11.33 -3.66 3.39
CA MET A 5 10.58 -2.44 3.13
C MET A 5 9.60 -2.67 1.97
N LEU A 6 8.35 -2.23 2.15
CA LEU A 6 7.36 -2.13 1.09
C LEU A 6 6.82 -0.70 1.04
N THR A 7 6.77 -0.14 -0.15
CA THR A 7 6.15 1.17 -0.43
C THR A 7 5.62 1.18 -1.85
N GLY A 8 4.85 2.19 -2.23
CA GLY A 8 4.34 2.29 -3.59
C GLY A 8 3.44 3.51 -3.77
N ASP A 9 3.06 3.74 -5.03
CA ASP A 9 2.13 4.80 -5.40
C ASP A 9 1.09 4.26 -6.39
N ARG A 10 -0.10 4.85 -6.37
CA ARG A 10 -1.15 4.58 -7.35
C ARG A 10 -0.85 5.36 -8.64
N PRO A 11 -0.85 4.71 -9.83
CA PRO A 11 -0.59 5.39 -11.10
C PRO A 11 -1.83 6.15 -11.58
N THR A 12 -2.23 7.19 -10.84
CA THR A 12 -3.38 8.04 -11.17
C THR A 12 -2.98 9.32 -11.92
N GLY A 13 -1.67 9.55 -12.08
CA GLY A 13 -1.04 10.67 -12.77
C GLY A 13 0.47 10.62 -12.59
N ARG A 14 1.19 11.53 -13.26
CA ARG A 14 2.64 11.72 -13.04
C ARG A 14 2.90 12.14 -11.60
N LEU A 15 4.01 11.68 -11.06
CA LEU A 15 4.46 12.14 -9.75
C LEU A 15 5.01 13.57 -9.86
N HIS A 16 4.75 14.38 -8.87
CA HIS A 16 5.18 15.79 -8.86
C HIS A 16 6.09 16.08 -7.67
N VAL A 17 6.59 17.32 -7.58
CA VAL A 17 7.51 17.74 -6.52
C VAL A 17 7.01 17.43 -5.10
N GLY A 18 5.70 17.49 -4.87
CA GLY A 18 5.11 17.09 -3.59
C GLY A 18 5.35 15.62 -3.25
N HIS A 19 5.24 14.71 -4.23
CA HIS A 19 5.58 13.29 -4.04
C HIS A 19 7.09 13.12 -3.79
N TYR A 20 7.92 13.89 -4.51
CA TYR A 20 9.36 13.84 -4.31
C TYR A 20 9.75 14.21 -2.87
N VAL A 21 9.30 15.36 -2.40
CA VAL A 21 9.62 15.86 -1.05
C VAL A 21 8.96 15.00 0.03
N GLY A 22 7.71 14.60 -0.18
CA GLY A 22 6.91 13.87 0.80
C GLY A 22 7.30 12.40 0.98
N SER A 23 7.80 11.74 -0.09
CA SER A 23 8.08 10.31 -0.01
C SER A 23 9.26 9.81 -0.83
N LEU A 24 9.41 10.22 -2.12
CA LEU A 24 10.38 9.59 -3.01
C LEU A 24 11.83 9.81 -2.57
N ARG A 25 12.17 11.04 -2.18
CA ARG A 25 13.51 11.35 -1.64
C ARG A 25 13.87 10.41 -0.50
N ARG A 26 12.93 10.19 0.41
CA ARG A 26 13.15 9.30 1.56
C ARG A 26 13.30 7.84 1.15
N ARG A 27 12.58 7.39 0.12
CA ARG A 27 12.74 6.03 -0.43
C ARG A 27 14.16 5.82 -0.98
N VAL A 28 14.69 6.81 -1.71
CA VAL A 28 16.07 6.78 -2.22
C VAL A 28 17.10 6.76 -1.09
N GLU A 29 16.91 7.56 -0.04
CA GLU A 29 17.75 7.55 1.15
C GLU A 29 17.74 6.16 1.82
N LEU A 30 16.56 5.59 2.04
CA LEU A 30 16.41 4.26 2.65
C LEU A 30 16.99 3.15 1.75
N GLN A 31 16.83 3.25 0.43
CA GLN A 31 17.45 2.34 -0.52
C GLN A 31 18.99 2.34 -0.38
N ASN A 32 19.59 3.50 -0.19
CA ASN A 32 21.03 3.66 -0.12
C ASN A 32 21.61 3.49 1.29
N SER A 33 20.75 3.36 2.31
CA SER A 33 21.20 3.21 3.71
C SER A 33 21.84 1.84 4.01
N GLY A 34 21.54 0.82 3.19
CA GLY A 34 21.95 -0.56 3.49
C GLY A 34 21.22 -1.20 4.66
N GLU A 35 20.15 -0.55 5.17
CA GLU A 35 19.42 -1.02 6.36
C GLU A 35 18.49 -2.20 6.06
N PHE A 36 18.05 -2.37 4.81
CA PHE A 36 17.05 -3.33 4.41
C PHE A 36 17.64 -4.48 3.59
N ASP A 37 17.26 -5.71 3.93
CA ASP A 37 17.64 -6.91 3.17
C ASP A 37 16.89 -7.00 1.84
N LYS A 38 15.66 -6.46 1.79
CA LYS A 38 14.84 -6.34 0.58
C LYS A 38 14.02 -5.06 0.59
N ILE A 39 13.91 -4.48 -0.59
CA ILE A 39 13.10 -3.29 -0.84
C ILE A 39 12.16 -3.62 -1.99
N PHE A 40 10.86 -3.43 -1.76
CA PHE A 40 9.80 -3.57 -2.74
C PHE A 40 9.12 -2.23 -2.97
N ILE A 41 9.03 -1.83 -4.24
CA ILE A 41 8.39 -0.57 -4.64
C ILE A 41 7.28 -0.92 -5.64
N MET A 42 6.05 -0.76 -5.21
CA MET A 42 4.87 -1.16 -5.94
C MET A 42 4.29 -0.02 -6.77
N ILE A 43 3.94 -0.31 -8.01
CA ILE A 43 3.02 0.50 -8.80
C ILE A 43 1.63 -0.11 -8.60
N ALA A 44 0.81 0.55 -7.79
CA ALA A 44 -0.46 0.01 -7.31
C ALA A 44 -1.60 0.28 -8.31
N ASP A 45 -1.53 -0.35 -9.47
CA ASP A 45 -2.46 -0.17 -10.59
C ASP A 45 -3.85 -0.74 -10.31
N ALA A 46 -3.95 -1.92 -9.71
CA ALA A 46 -5.24 -2.49 -9.32
C ALA A 46 -5.94 -1.61 -8.28
N GLN A 47 -5.18 -1.05 -7.34
CA GLN A 47 -5.71 -0.11 -6.36
C GLN A 47 -6.10 1.24 -6.98
N ALA A 48 -5.41 1.69 -8.03
CA ALA A 48 -5.78 2.90 -8.75
C ALA A 48 -7.16 2.78 -9.44
N LEU A 49 -7.55 1.56 -9.84
CA LEU A 49 -8.86 1.31 -10.45
C LEU A 49 -10.03 1.47 -9.47
N THR A 50 -9.82 1.46 -8.17
CA THR A 50 -10.90 1.58 -7.17
C THR A 50 -11.64 2.92 -7.26
N ASP A 51 -10.99 3.95 -7.81
CA ASP A 51 -11.53 5.29 -8.01
C ASP A 51 -11.29 5.83 -9.43
N ASN A 52 -10.82 5.00 -10.37
CA ASN A 52 -10.63 5.31 -11.79
C ASN A 52 -11.13 4.16 -12.69
N ALA A 53 -12.15 3.43 -12.26
CA ALA A 53 -12.65 2.27 -12.99
C ALA A 53 -13.25 2.64 -14.37
N ASP A 54 -13.73 3.85 -14.52
CA ASP A 54 -14.27 4.42 -15.75
C ASP A 54 -13.20 4.86 -16.77
N ASN A 55 -11.94 4.93 -16.34
CA ASN A 55 -10.83 5.34 -17.21
C ASN A 55 -9.58 4.43 -17.02
N PRO A 56 -9.66 3.14 -17.36
CA PRO A 56 -8.57 2.19 -17.18
C PRO A 56 -7.35 2.53 -18.06
N GLU A 57 -7.55 3.17 -19.20
CA GLU A 57 -6.45 3.57 -20.10
C GLU A 57 -5.55 4.63 -19.43
N LYS A 58 -6.13 5.56 -18.70
CA LYS A 58 -5.37 6.51 -17.88
C LYS A 58 -4.44 5.78 -16.89
N VAL A 59 -4.96 4.77 -16.20
CA VAL A 59 -4.16 3.98 -15.24
C VAL A 59 -3.03 3.26 -15.97
N ARG A 60 -3.33 2.59 -17.09
CA ARG A 60 -2.34 1.87 -17.91
C ARG A 60 -1.20 2.77 -18.37
N GLN A 61 -1.53 3.96 -18.89
CA GLN A 61 -0.54 4.93 -19.34
C GLN A 61 0.32 5.44 -18.19
N ASN A 62 -0.27 5.70 -17.03
CA ASN A 62 0.46 6.21 -15.87
C ASN A 62 1.33 5.16 -15.16
N ILE A 63 1.16 3.87 -15.40
CA ILE A 63 2.10 2.84 -14.92
C ILE A 63 3.52 3.15 -15.46
N ILE A 64 3.63 3.44 -16.75
CA ILE A 64 4.91 3.75 -17.38
C ILE A 64 5.46 5.09 -16.87
N GLU A 65 4.61 6.10 -16.74
CA GLU A 65 5.02 7.43 -16.23
C GLU A 65 5.57 7.34 -14.79
N VAL A 66 4.88 6.62 -13.91
CA VAL A 66 5.33 6.42 -12.52
C VAL A 66 6.62 5.61 -12.46
N ALA A 67 6.77 4.60 -13.32
CA ALA A 67 8.03 3.85 -13.41
C ALA A 67 9.21 4.75 -13.83
N LEU A 68 8.99 5.62 -14.83
CA LEU A 68 9.99 6.60 -15.28
C LEU A 68 10.31 7.61 -14.18
N ASP A 69 9.30 8.09 -13.45
CA ASP A 69 9.50 8.99 -12.30
C ASP A 69 10.35 8.33 -11.21
N TYR A 70 10.10 7.05 -10.88
CA TYR A 70 10.92 6.31 -9.92
C TYR A 70 12.39 6.24 -10.33
N LEU A 71 12.66 5.89 -11.57
CA LEU A 71 14.02 5.83 -12.09
C LEU A 71 14.69 7.21 -12.11
N SER A 72 13.93 8.24 -12.50
CA SER A 72 14.41 9.62 -12.60
C SER A 72 14.84 10.22 -11.26
N VAL A 73 14.18 9.85 -10.17
CA VAL A 73 14.55 10.32 -8.82
C VAL A 73 15.66 9.51 -8.16
N GLY A 74 16.14 8.44 -8.80
CA GLY A 74 17.24 7.62 -8.33
C GLY A 74 16.87 6.32 -7.63
N ILE A 75 15.64 5.82 -7.83
CA ILE A 75 15.33 4.43 -7.47
C ILE A 75 16.11 3.52 -8.42
N ASP A 76 16.93 2.66 -7.85
CA ASP A 76 17.85 1.77 -8.56
C ASP A 76 17.28 0.34 -8.61
N PRO A 77 16.95 -0.19 -9.81
CA PRO A 77 16.43 -1.56 -9.95
C PRO A 77 17.41 -2.65 -9.52
N ALA A 78 18.70 -2.34 -9.40
CA ALA A 78 19.69 -3.27 -8.85
C ALA A 78 19.58 -3.42 -7.33
N LYS A 79 18.99 -2.43 -6.65
CA LYS A 79 18.85 -2.39 -5.18
C LYS A 79 17.41 -2.60 -4.72
N SER A 80 16.44 -2.21 -5.55
CA SER A 80 15.01 -2.23 -5.22
C SER A 80 14.22 -3.04 -6.26
N ASN A 81 13.27 -3.83 -5.80
CA ASN A 81 12.36 -4.58 -6.67
C ASN A 81 11.17 -3.71 -7.02
N ILE A 82 11.15 -3.13 -8.21
CA ILE A 82 9.99 -2.39 -8.74
C ILE A 82 9.05 -3.39 -9.39
N PHE A 83 7.77 -3.35 -9.05
CA PHE A 83 6.78 -4.27 -9.63
C PHE A 83 5.40 -3.61 -9.77
N ILE A 84 4.57 -4.19 -10.64
CA ILE A 84 3.19 -3.78 -10.87
C ILE A 84 2.28 -4.71 -10.05
N GLN A 85 1.38 -4.15 -9.26
CA GLN A 85 0.51 -4.87 -8.34
C GLN A 85 -0.31 -5.97 -9.05
N SER A 86 -0.94 -5.65 -10.17
CA SER A 86 -1.78 -6.59 -10.94
C SER A 86 -1.03 -7.79 -11.51
N GLN A 87 0.30 -7.71 -11.63
CA GLN A 87 1.13 -8.82 -12.11
C GLN A 87 1.37 -9.89 -11.04
N ILE A 88 0.95 -9.64 -9.80
CA ILE A 88 1.06 -10.58 -8.67
C ILE A 88 -0.34 -11.03 -8.26
N SER A 89 -0.87 -12.04 -8.95
CA SER A 89 -2.24 -12.55 -8.74
C SER A 89 -2.51 -13.00 -7.30
N GLN A 90 -1.48 -13.44 -6.59
CA GLN A 90 -1.57 -13.87 -5.20
C GLN A 90 -2.02 -12.74 -4.24
N LEU A 91 -1.79 -11.47 -4.60
CA LEU A 91 -2.30 -10.34 -3.81
C LEU A 91 -3.83 -10.27 -3.83
N THR A 92 -4.42 -10.51 -5.00
CA THR A 92 -5.88 -10.57 -5.15
C THR A 92 -6.45 -11.79 -4.42
N GLU A 93 -5.81 -12.94 -4.54
CA GLU A 93 -6.21 -14.16 -3.84
C GLU A 93 -6.18 -13.94 -2.31
N LEU A 94 -5.09 -13.41 -1.78
CA LEU A 94 -4.95 -13.11 -0.35
C LEU A 94 -5.99 -12.08 0.13
N THR A 95 -6.26 -11.07 -0.69
CA THR A 95 -7.31 -10.08 -0.42
C THR A 95 -8.66 -10.77 -0.24
N PHE A 96 -9.00 -11.74 -1.08
CA PHE A 96 -10.26 -12.47 -0.97
C PHE A 96 -10.35 -13.29 0.34
N TYR A 97 -9.25 -13.94 0.75
CA TYR A 97 -9.22 -14.61 2.06
C TYR A 97 -9.44 -13.63 3.20
N TYR A 98 -8.82 -12.45 3.15
CA TYR A 98 -8.97 -11.42 4.19
C TYR A 98 -10.36 -10.81 4.24
N MET A 99 -11.07 -10.71 3.11
CA MET A 99 -12.46 -10.26 3.07
C MET A 99 -13.37 -11.08 3.96
N ASN A 100 -13.08 -12.39 4.16
CA ASN A 100 -13.85 -13.26 5.05
C ASN A 100 -13.57 -13.01 6.54
N LEU A 101 -12.55 -12.22 6.87
CA LEU A 101 -12.14 -11.93 8.25
C LEU A 101 -12.51 -10.52 8.71
N VAL A 102 -12.96 -9.66 7.79
CA VAL A 102 -13.28 -8.26 8.06
C VAL A 102 -14.77 -8.01 7.85
N THR A 103 -15.40 -7.32 8.77
CA THR A 103 -16.83 -6.97 8.63
C THR A 103 -17.00 -5.60 7.95
N VAL A 104 -18.14 -5.43 7.27
CA VAL A 104 -18.56 -4.14 6.70
C VAL A 104 -18.53 -3.03 7.75
N SER A 105 -19.05 -3.30 8.95
CA SER A 105 -19.06 -2.34 10.05
C SER A 105 -17.66 -1.92 10.49
N ARG A 106 -16.66 -2.80 10.37
CA ARG A 106 -15.27 -2.46 10.70
C ARG A 106 -14.68 -1.51 9.67
N LEU A 107 -14.94 -1.74 8.37
CA LEU A 107 -14.52 -0.86 7.29
C LEU A 107 -15.15 0.53 7.43
N GLN A 108 -16.46 0.60 7.69
CA GLN A 108 -17.18 1.87 7.90
C GLN A 108 -16.65 2.71 9.05
N ARG A 109 -16.05 2.08 10.06
CA ARG A 109 -15.45 2.78 11.21
C ARG A 109 -14.00 3.18 10.99
N ASN A 110 -13.37 2.80 9.88
CA ASN A 110 -12.02 3.24 9.58
C ASN A 110 -12.00 4.75 9.25
N PRO A 111 -11.27 5.59 10.02
CA PRO A 111 -11.30 7.04 9.84
C PRO A 111 -10.84 7.49 8.46
N THR A 112 -9.81 6.84 7.89
CA THR A 112 -9.30 7.15 6.56
C THR A 112 -10.35 6.88 5.49
N VAL A 113 -10.98 5.70 5.52
CA VAL A 113 -12.06 5.33 4.59
C VAL A 113 -13.22 6.34 4.69
N LYS A 114 -13.61 6.69 5.92
CA LYS A 114 -14.71 7.63 6.16
C LYS A 114 -14.41 9.02 5.59
N SER A 115 -13.22 9.55 5.83
CA SER A 115 -12.84 10.87 5.29
C SER A 115 -12.73 10.87 3.77
N GLU A 116 -12.20 9.80 3.17
CA GLU A 116 -12.09 9.68 1.72
C GLU A 116 -13.45 9.55 1.02
N ILE A 117 -14.42 8.82 1.62
CA ILE A 117 -15.79 8.74 1.12
C ILE A 117 -16.41 10.15 1.04
N GLN A 118 -16.22 10.97 2.08
CA GLN A 118 -16.73 12.34 2.11
C GLN A 118 -16.04 13.22 1.05
N MET A 119 -14.71 13.19 0.98
CA MET A 119 -13.95 13.99 0.00
C MET A 119 -14.28 13.66 -1.46
N ARG A 120 -14.69 12.42 -1.74
CA ARG A 120 -15.02 11.95 -3.10
C ARG A 120 -16.50 12.02 -3.43
N ASN A 121 -17.35 12.49 -2.51
CA ASN A 121 -18.81 12.51 -2.67
C ASN A 121 -19.41 11.12 -2.98
N PHE A 122 -18.84 10.05 -2.41
CA PHE A 122 -19.35 8.68 -2.58
C PHE A 122 -20.48 8.30 -1.62
N GLU A 123 -20.98 9.24 -0.80
CA GLU A 123 -21.94 8.95 0.28
C GLU A 123 -23.19 8.21 -0.18
N ALA A 124 -23.69 8.54 -1.39
CA ALA A 124 -24.90 7.89 -1.95
C ALA A 124 -24.60 6.57 -2.66
N SER A 125 -23.38 6.33 -3.13
CA SER A 125 -23.02 5.15 -3.91
C SER A 125 -21.53 4.86 -3.81
N ILE A 126 -21.16 4.05 -2.83
CA ILE A 126 -19.76 3.69 -2.60
C ILE A 126 -19.39 2.49 -3.49
N PRO A 127 -18.40 2.62 -4.41
CA PRO A 127 -17.92 1.47 -5.16
C PRO A 127 -17.35 0.40 -4.21
N VAL A 128 -17.71 -0.87 -4.43
CA VAL A 128 -17.26 -1.98 -3.57
C VAL A 128 -15.74 -2.08 -3.55
N GLY A 129 -15.08 -1.94 -4.70
CA GLY A 129 -13.62 -1.96 -4.77
C GLY A 129 -12.98 -0.86 -3.92
N PHE A 130 -13.54 0.37 -3.99
CA PHE A 130 -13.10 1.46 -3.13
C PHE A 130 -13.32 1.16 -1.65
N PHE A 131 -14.48 0.60 -1.30
CA PHE A 131 -14.79 0.26 0.09
C PHE A 131 -13.87 -0.82 0.66
N CYS A 132 -13.41 -1.75 -0.18
CA CYS A 132 -12.60 -2.90 0.21
C CYS A 132 -11.08 -2.65 0.09
N TYR A 133 -10.60 -1.51 -0.43
CA TYR A 133 -9.16 -1.27 -0.62
C TYR A 133 -8.31 -1.42 0.66
N PRO A 134 -8.81 -1.15 1.88
CA PRO A 134 -7.99 -1.37 3.09
C PRO A 134 -7.62 -2.84 3.30
N ILE A 135 -8.46 -3.76 2.82
CA ILE A 135 -8.20 -5.20 2.89
C ILE A 135 -7.13 -5.58 1.86
N SER A 136 -7.22 -5.03 0.65
CA SER A 136 -6.20 -5.20 -0.39
C SER A 136 -4.84 -4.66 0.07
N GLN A 137 -4.80 -3.48 0.69
CA GLN A 137 -3.57 -2.92 1.23
C GLN A 137 -2.95 -3.80 2.32
N ALA A 138 -3.77 -4.44 3.16
CA ALA A 138 -3.28 -5.40 4.13
C ALA A 138 -2.67 -6.64 3.46
N ALA A 139 -3.24 -7.11 2.35
CA ALA A 139 -2.67 -8.21 1.57
C ALA A 139 -1.33 -7.81 0.94
N ASP A 140 -1.21 -6.60 0.38
CA ASP A 140 0.04 -6.09 -0.16
C ASP A 140 1.15 -6.11 0.89
N ILE A 141 0.89 -5.61 2.09
CA ILE A 141 1.87 -5.54 3.18
C ILE A 141 2.31 -6.94 3.64
N THR A 142 1.36 -7.82 3.84
CA THR A 142 1.62 -9.13 4.49
C THR A 142 2.19 -10.16 3.53
N ALA A 143 1.83 -10.14 2.25
CA ALA A 143 2.35 -11.06 1.23
C ALA A 143 3.89 -10.96 1.10
N PHE A 144 4.44 -9.76 1.18
CA PHE A 144 5.89 -9.53 1.13
C PHE A 144 6.57 -9.66 2.49
N LYS A 145 5.82 -9.95 3.55
CA LYS A 145 6.34 -9.98 4.93
C LYS A 145 7.05 -8.67 5.28
N ALA A 146 6.45 -7.55 4.89
CA ALA A 146 7.03 -6.23 5.10
C ALA A 146 7.15 -5.93 6.61
N THR A 147 8.35 -5.57 7.03
CA THR A 147 8.64 -5.13 8.40
C THR A 147 8.58 -3.61 8.53
N THR A 148 8.65 -2.91 7.41
CA THR A 148 8.62 -1.45 7.36
C THR A 148 7.81 -0.98 6.15
N VAL A 149 6.83 -0.12 6.42
CA VAL A 149 6.03 0.57 5.40
C VAL A 149 6.16 2.07 5.67
N PRO A 150 7.00 2.79 4.93
CA PRO A 150 7.07 4.25 5.03
C PRO A 150 5.73 4.85 4.60
N ALA A 151 5.03 5.48 5.53
CA ALA A 151 3.69 6.03 5.31
C ALA A 151 3.50 7.31 6.12
N GLY A 152 2.63 8.20 5.65
CA GLY A 152 2.19 9.37 6.40
C GLY A 152 1.32 8.99 7.61
N GLU A 153 1.10 9.94 8.50
CA GLU A 153 0.27 9.72 9.70
C GLU A 153 -1.19 9.39 9.36
N ASP A 154 -1.68 9.88 8.23
CA ASP A 154 -3.00 9.59 7.69
C ASP A 154 -3.22 8.10 7.37
N GLN A 155 -2.14 7.34 7.17
CA GLN A 155 -2.16 5.90 6.89
C GLN A 155 -2.13 5.03 8.16
N GLU A 156 -2.01 5.62 9.35
CA GLU A 156 -1.98 4.84 10.59
C GLU A 156 -3.22 3.97 10.81
N PRO A 157 -4.46 4.43 10.54
CA PRO A 157 -5.63 3.58 10.67
C PRO A 157 -5.62 2.36 9.74
N MET A 158 -4.93 2.46 8.60
CA MET A 158 -4.77 1.37 7.64
C MET A 158 -3.77 0.34 8.15
N ILE A 159 -2.67 0.80 8.74
CA ILE A 159 -1.67 -0.07 9.37
C ILE A 159 -2.28 -0.81 10.57
N GLU A 160 -3.09 -0.13 11.39
CA GLU A 160 -3.76 -0.79 12.52
C GLU A 160 -4.77 -1.83 12.03
N GLN A 161 -5.52 -1.53 10.99
CA GLN A 161 -6.43 -2.51 10.38
C GLN A 161 -5.67 -3.72 9.82
N THR A 162 -4.50 -3.51 9.23
CA THR A 162 -3.61 -4.61 8.80
C THR A 162 -3.22 -5.50 9.98
N ARG A 163 -2.85 -4.91 11.13
CA ARG A 163 -2.53 -5.66 12.35
C ARG A 163 -3.71 -6.48 12.87
N GLU A 164 -4.91 -5.92 12.83
CA GLU A 164 -6.14 -6.63 13.22
C GLU A 164 -6.38 -7.85 12.32
N ILE A 165 -6.21 -7.69 11.00
CA ILE A 165 -6.34 -8.78 10.02
C ILE A 165 -5.32 -9.88 10.31
N VAL A 166 -4.05 -9.52 10.51
CA VAL A 166 -2.98 -10.48 10.84
C VAL A 166 -3.30 -11.27 12.11
N ARG A 167 -3.72 -10.59 13.19
CA ARG A 167 -4.11 -11.26 14.44
C ARG A 167 -5.26 -12.24 14.20
N LYS A 168 -6.28 -11.80 13.45
CA LYS A 168 -7.44 -12.64 13.15
C LYS A 168 -7.06 -13.84 12.29
N PHE A 169 -6.26 -13.61 11.26
CA PHE A 169 -5.77 -14.67 10.38
C PHE A 169 -4.98 -15.71 11.17
N ASN A 170 -4.01 -15.28 11.96
CA ASN A 170 -3.20 -16.19 12.79
C ASN A 170 -4.05 -16.95 13.81
N SER A 171 -5.11 -16.34 14.36
CA SER A 171 -6.00 -17.03 15.30
C SER A 171 -6.83 -18.15 14.65
N VAL A 172 -7.06 -18.07 13.33
CA VAL A 172 -7.86 -19.04 12.59
C VAL A 172 -6.98 -20.12 11.93
N TYR A 173 -5.86 -19.70 11.34
CA TYR A 173 -5.04 -20.54 10.48
C TYR A 173 -3.67 -20.90 11.07
N GLY A 174 -3.39 -20.48 12.32
CA GLY A 174 -2.08 -20.66 12.97
C GLY A 174 -1.11 -19.52 12.64
N ASP A 175 0.04 -19.50 13.31
CA ASP A 175 1.02 -18.41 13.23
C ASP A 175 1.82 -18.44 11.90
N CYS A 176 1.13 -18.16 10.80
CA CYS A 176 1.73 -18.15 9.46
C CYS A 176 2.04 -16.76 8.91
N LEU A 177 1.39 -15.71 9.40
CA LEU A 177 1.70 -14.33 9.04
C LEU A 177 2.61 -13.68 10.09
N LEU A 178 3.55 -12.86 9.63
CA LEU A 178 4.40 -12.09 10.53
C LEU A 178 3.56 -11.10 11.33
N TYR A 179 3.65 -11.18 12.64
CA TYR A 179 2.99 -10.26 13.55
C TYR A 179 3.58 -8.84 13.53
N THR A 180 4.79 -8.70 13.01
CA THR A 180 5.50 -7.44 12.91
C THR A 180 5.03 -6.64 11.70
N SER A 181 3.81 -6.13 11.77
CA SER A 181 3.50 -4.96 10.96
C SER A 181 4.28 -3.75 11.50
N PRO A 182 4.58 -2.75 10.66
CA PRO A 182 5.41 -1.60 11.04
C PRO A 182 4.94 -0.99 12.35
N SER A 183 5.90 -0.73 13.25
CA SER A 183 5.63 -0.05 14.51
C SER A 183 5.34 1.44 14.24
N PRO A 184 4.47 2.08 15.04
CA PRO A 184 4.37 3.55 15.04
C PRO A 184 5.70 4.26 15.32
N ARG A 185 6.67 3.58 15.93
CA ARG A 185 8.03 4.09 16.16
C ARG A 185 8.90 4.12 14.90
N ASP A 186 8.52 3.36 13.87
CA ASP A 186 9.16 3.41 12.56
C ASP A 186 8.68 4.61 11.73
N ARG A 187 7.79 5.43 12.30
CA ARG A 187 7.46 6.74 11.80
C ARG A 187 8.71 7.61 11.88
N GLN A 188 9.27 7.87 10.75
CA GLN A 188 10.26 8.91 10.70
C GLN A 188 9.55 10.24 10.84
N LYS A 189 9.78 10.87 11.99
CA LYS A 189 9.48 12.29 12.17
C LYS A 189 10.14 13.03 11.02
N SER A 190 9.33 13.44 10.05
CA SER A 190 9.71 14.53 9.17
C SER A 190 9.75 15.77 10.05
N ARG A 191 10.93 16.16 10.48
CA ARG A 191 11.24 17.49 10.94
C ARG A 191 11.85 18.27 9.82
#